data_3002222c4836871f9e15f72d29e685b3
#
_entry.id   3002222c4836871f9e15f72d29e685b3
#
_cell.length_a   1.000
_cell.length_b   1.000
_cell.length_c   1.000
_cell.angle_alpha   90.00
_cell.angle_beta   90.00
_cell.angle_gamma   90.00
#
_symmetry.space_group_name_H-M   'P 1'
#
loop_
_entity.id
_entity.type
_entity.pdbx_description
1 polymer ?
#
loop_
_entity_poly.entity_id
_entity_poly.type
_entity_poly.pdbx_seq_one_letter_code
_entity_poly.pdbx_strand_id
1 'polypeptide(L)'
;MGFESNSISIPFHWSGGILAITIVVSIILVGTGFYIASLNWPTVMLWLKYLLIIVFFIAIIVGVGYMPIRLKADNGKIMVKNLFGSPQILLSEVVEVVRISKSDINGSIKTFGSDGFFGYIGRFRNNKLGNYSMYVTDMNNLI
;
A
#
# COMPACT_ATOMS: atom_id res chain seq x y z
N MET A 1 21.34 -30.87 -14.91
CA MET A 1 21.92 -29.65 -14.34
C MET A 1 20.77 -28.76 -13.94
N GLY A 2 20.46 -28.72 -12.64
CA GLY A 2 19.41 -27.84 -12.11
C GLY A 2 19.95 -26.42 -12.13
N PHE A 3 19.31 -25.53 -12.90
CA PHE A 3 19.49 -24.09 -12.73
C PHE A 3 18.90 -23.75 -11.37
N GLU A 4 19.72 -23.54 -10.35
CA GLU A 4 19.30 -22.86 -9.14
C GLU A 4 18.80 -21.48 -9.56
N SER A 5 17.50 -21.29 -9.49
CA SER A 5 16.91 -19.98 -9.68
C SER A 5 17.36 -19.10 -8.52
N ASN A 6 18.35 -18.25 -8.75
CA ASN A 6 18.80 -17.24 -7.79
C ASN A 6 17.66 -16.22 -7.58
N SER A 7 16.67 -16.62 -6.80
CA SER A 7 15.62 -15.70 -6.40
C SER A 7 16.10 -14.83 -5.24
N ILE A 8 16.16 -13.53 -5.45
CA ILE A 8 16.45 -12.56 -4.41
C ILE A 8 15.13 -12.09 -3.82
N SER A 9 15.00 -12.13 -2.48
CA SER A 9 13.82 -11.68 -1.77
C SER A 9 14.21 -10.74 -0.65
N ILE A 10 13.77 -9.48 -0.75
CA ILE A 10 14.06 -8.42 0.23
C ILE A 10 12.75 -8.06 0.93
N PRO A 11 12.66 -8.14 2.26
CA PRO A 11 11.48 -7.68 3.00
C PRO A 11 11.41 -6.15 2.96
N PHE A 12 10.19 -5.60 2.90
CA PHE A 12 9.98 -4.16 3.07
C PHE A 12 10.24 -3.76 4.52
N HIS A 13 11.03 -2.70 4.70
CA HIS A 13 11.23 -2.07 6.00
C HIS A 13 10.11 -1.06 6.26
N TRP A 14 9.51 -1.11 7.46
CA TRP A 14 8.44 -0.20 7.86
C TRP A 14 9.01 0.95 8.67
N SER A 15 8.78 2.17 8.23
CA SER A 15 9.11 3.33 9.05
C SER A 15 8.17 3.43 10.26
N GLY A 16 8.69 3.90 11.38
CA GLY A 16 7.90 4.13 12.58
C GLY A 16 6.72 5.08 12.35
N GLY A 17 6.88 6.05 11.45
CA GLY A 17 5.81 6.98 11.07
C GLY A 17 4.63 6.30 10.37
N ILE A 18 4.91 5.43 9.39
CA ILE A 18 3.86 4.67 8.69
C ILE A 18 3.17 3.70 9.64
N LEU A 19 3.92 3.02 10.51
CA LEU A 19 3.34 2.17 11.54
C LEU A 19 2.41 2.95 12.47
N ALA A 20 2.84 4.10 12.96
CA ALA A 20 2.03 4.96 13.83
C ALA A 20 0.74 5.41 13.13
N ILE A 21 0.82 5.92 11.90
CA ILE A 21 -0.35 6.34 11.12
C ILE A 21 -1.30 5.15 10.91
N THR A 22 -0.78 3.99 10.52
CA THR A 22 -1.59 2.79 10.28
C THR A 22 -2.33 2.35 11.55
N ILE A 23 -1.64 2.32 12.70
CA ILE A 23 -2.24 1.95 13.98
C ILE A 23 -3.32 2.96 14.39
N VAL A 24 -3.01 4.27 14.36
CA VAL A 24 -3.96 5.32 14.74
C VAL A 24 -5.21 5.29 13.86
N VAL A 25 -5.03 5.24 12.54
CA VAL A 25 -6.16 5.18 11.60
C VAL A 25 -6.98 3.90 11.80
N SER A 26 -6.34 2.75 12.02
CA SER A 26 -7.04 1.50 12.31
C SER A 26 -7.86 1.57 13.60
N ILE A 27 -7.31 2.15 14.67
CA ILE A 27 -8.03 2.34 15.92
C ILE A 27 -9.24 3.26 15.72
N ILE A 28 -9.09 4.35 14.98
CA ILE A 28 -10.19 5.28 14.68
C ILE A 28 -11.28 4.55 13.87
N LEU A 29 -10.92 3.80 12.84
CA LEU A 29 -11.89 3.07 12.01
C LEU A 29 -12.65 2.02 12.82
N VAL A 30 -11.94 1.21 13.61
CA VAL A 30 -12.55 0.18 14.46
C VAL A 30 -13.41 0.82 15.55
N GLY A 31 -12.89 1.83 16.24
CA GLY A 31 -13.62 2.55 17.29
C GLY A 31 -14.89 3.23 16.78
N THR A 32 -14.81 3.87 15.60
CA THR A 32 -15.97 4.47 14.94
C THR A 32 -17.00 3.39 14.54
N GLY A 33 -16.53 2.25 14.04
CA GLY A 33 -17.40 1.13 13.71
C GLY A 33 -18.17 0.60 14.94
N PHE A 34 -17.48 0.43 16.08
CA PHE A 34 -18.11 0.06 17.35
C PHE A 34 -19.08 1.12 17.86
N TYR A 35 -18.71 2.39 17.78
CA TYR A 35 -19.57 3.51 18.16
C TYR A 35 -20.86 3.51 17.34
N ILE A 36 -20.77 3.40 16.01
CA ILE A 36 -21.94 3.30 15.11
C ILE A 36 -22.79 2.08 15.46
N ALA A 37 -22.16 0.94 15.77
CA ALA A 37 -22.87 -0.28 16.16
C ALA A 37 -23.68 -0.10 17.44
N SER A 38 -23.18 0.66 18.41
CA SER A 38 -23.84 0.91 19.70
C SER A 38 -25.01 1.90 19.63
N LEU A 39 -25.08 2.74 18.59
CA LEU A 39 -26.15 3.72 18.45
C LEU A 39 -27.48 3.04 18.10
N ASN A 40 -28.57 3.55 18.71
CA ASN A 40 -29.95 3.16 18.37
C ASN A 40 -30.38 3.92 17.11
N TRP A 41 -30.46 3.21 15.99
CA TRP A 41 -30.89 3.77 14.71
C TRP A 41 -32.36 3.46 14.45
N PRO A 42 -33.13 4.41 13.86
CA PRO A 42 -34.48 4.12 13.38
C PRO A 42 -34.46 2.94 12.40
N THR A 43 -35.51 2.13 12.44
CA THR A 43 -35.64 0.92 11.59
C THR A 43 -35.42 1.20 10.10
N VAL A 44 -35.89 2.37 9.64
CA VAL A 44 -35.74 2.81 8.23
C VAL A 44 -34.28 3.05 7.85
N MET A 45 -33.38 3.32 8.79
CA MET A 45 -31.96 3.62 8.55
C MET A 45 -31.01 2.49 8.95
N LEU A 46 -31.51 1.34 9.38
CA LEU A 46 -30.67 0.20 9.79
C LEU A 46 -29.75 -0.27 8.65
N TRP A 47 -30.22 -0.25 7.41
CA TRP A 47 -29.40 -0.62 6.26
C TRP A 47 -28.16 0.29 6.09
N LEU A 48 -28.30 1.59 6.36
CA LEU A 48 -27.19 2.54 6.32
C LEU A 48 -26.16 2.27 7.41
N LYS A 49 -26.60 1.94 8.63
CA LYS A 49 -25.75 1.52 9.73
C LYS A 49 -24.85 0.35 9.35
N TYR A 50 -25.44 -0.72 8.84
CA TYR A 50 -24.68 -1.91 8.44
C TYR A 50 -23.76 -1.63 7.25
N LEU A 51 -24.21 -0.83 6.28
CA LEU A 51 -23.40 -0.43 5.14
C LEU A 51 -22.13 0.33 5.59
N LEU A 52 -22.26 1.28 6.52
CA LEU A 52 -21.10 2.01 7.05
C LEU A 52 -20.11 1.09 7.78
N ILE A 53 -20.60 0.16 8.59
CA ILE A 53 -19.75 -0.82 9.28
C ILE A 53 -19.01 -1.67 8.27
N ILE A 54 -19.69 -2.18 7.25
CA ILE A 54 -19.09 -2.99 6.17
C ILE A 54 -18.00 -2.21 5.44
N VAL A 55 -18.25 -0.94 5.09
CA VAL A 55 -17.27 -0.08 4.41
C VAL A 55 -15.99 0.08 5.22
N PHE A 56 -16.09 0.27 6.54
CA PHE A 56 -14.91 0.36 7.42
C PHE A 56 -14.11 -0.94 7.45
N PHE A 57 -14.78 -2.09 7.54
CA PHE A 57 -14.10 -3.39 7.47
C PHE A 57 -13.43 -3.62 6.12
N ILE A 58 -14.11 -3.29 5.02
CA ILE A 58 -13.54 -3.38 3.67
C ILE A 58 -12.29 -2.50 3.55
N ALA A 59 -12.31 -1.27 4.08
CA ALA A 59 -11.16 -0.38 4.02
C ALA A 59 -9.92 -0.97 4.71
N ILE A 60 -10.09 -1.62 5.86
CA ILE A 60 -9.01 -2.30 6.57
C ILE A 60 -8.51 -3.52 5.77
N ILE A 61 -9.42 -4.37 5.29
CA ILE A 61 -9.09 -5.57 4.51
C ILE A 61 -8.32 -5.19 3.24
N VAL A 62 -8.77 -4.16 2.53
CA VAL A 62 -8.10 -3.66 1.33
C VAL A 62 -6.72 -3.11 1.68
N GLY A 63 -6.60 -2.33 2.75
CA GLY A 63 -5.31 -1.81 3.22
C GLY A 63 -4.31 -2.92 3.51
N VAL A 64 -4.70 -3.93 4.28
CA VAL A 64 -3.86 -5.11 4.58
C VAL A 64 -3.56 -5.90 3.31
N GLY A 65 -4.54 -6.06 2.41
CA GLY A 65 -4.40 -6.84 1.19
C GLY A 65 -3.40 -6.30 0.19
N TYR A 66 -3.31 -4.97 0.05
CA TYR A 66 -2.38 -4.30 -0.85
C TYR A 66 -1.05 -3.89 -0.21
N MET A 67 -0.88 -4.13 1.09
CA MET A 67 0.35 -3.86 1.81
C MET A 67 1.54 -4.60 1.17
N PRO A 68 2.63 -3.89 0.80
CA PRO A 68 3.81 -4.54 0.24
C PRO A 68 4.57 -5.28 1.35
N ILE A 69 4.79 -6.58 1.12
CA ILE A 69 5.43 -7.48 2.10
C ILE A 69 6.89 -7.72 1.73
N ARG A 70 7.14 -8.06 0.47
CA ARG A 70 8.48 -8.38 -0.04
C ARG A 70 8.66 -7.94 -1.49
N LEU A 71 9.86 -7.49 -1.80
CA LEU A 71 10.33 -7.35 -3.18
C LEU A 71 11.03 -8.66 -3.57
N LYS A 72 10.60 -9.28 -4.66
CA LYS A 72 11.23 -10.47 -5.22
C LYS A 72 11.74 -10.20 -6.62
N ALA A 73 12.97 -10.62 -6.87
CA ALA A 73 13.51 -10.72 -8.22
C ALA A 73 13.74 -12.20 -8.53
N ASP A 74 13.08 -12.72 -9.57
CA ASP A 74 13.13 -14.13 -9.95
C ASP A 74 12.83 -14.28 -11.45
N ASN A 75 13.56 -15.17 -12.13
CA ASN A 75 13.31 -15.59 -13.52
C ASN A 75 13.07 -14.40 -14.49
N GLY A 76 13.89 -13.36 -14.41
CA GLY A 76 13.80 -12.22 -15.32
C GLY A 76 12.65 -11.25 -15.05
N LYS A 77 12.08 -11.28 -13.86
CA LYS A 77 11.03 -10.36 -13.40
C LYS A 77 11.27 -9.86 -11.98
N ILE A 78 10.83 -8.63 -11.73
CA ILE A 78 10.77 -8.03 -10.40
C ILE A 78 9.29 -7.95 -10.00
N MET A 79 8.97 -8.41 -8.79
CA MET A 79 7.59 -8.37 -8.29
C MET A 79 7.52 -7.84 -6.85
N VAL A 80 6.51 -7.04 -6.59
CA VAL A 80 6.13 -6.63 -5.23
C VAL A 80 5.08 -7.61 -4.71
N LYS A 81 5.45 -8.42 -3.74
CA LYS A 81 4.52 -9.36 -3.10
C LYS A 81 3.61 -8.65 -2.12
N ASN A 82 2.31 -8.81 -2.30
CA ASN A 82 1.26 -8.46 -1.34
C ASN A 82 0.22 -9.60 -1.28
N LEU A 83 -0.82 -9.47 -0.43
CA LEU A 83 -1.80 -10.54 -0.26
C LEU A 83 -2.77 -10.67 -1.43
N PHE A 84 -3.22 -9.53 -2.01
CA PHE A 84 -4.25 -9.53 -3.05
C PHE A 84 -3.70 -9.51 -4.48
N GLY A 85 -2.39 -9.43 -4.63
CA GLY A 85 -1.77 -9.43 -5.93
C GLY A 85 -0.26 -9.40 -5.83
N SER A 86 0.39 -9.37 -6.96
CA SER A 86 1.84 -9.22 -7.03
C SER A 86 2.14 -8.48 -8.32
N PRO A 87 2.06 -7.12 -8.32
CA PRO A 87 2.48 -6.35 -9.48
C PRO A 87 3.90 -6.73 -9.84
N GLN A 88 4.13 -6.97 -11.13
CA GLN A 88 5.41 -7.45 -11.64
C GLN A 88 5.82 -6.63 -12.85
N ILE A 89 7.13 -6.50 -13.02
CA ILE A 89 7.79 -5.87 -14.16
C ILE A 89 8.77 -6.89 -14.73
N LEU A 90 8.73 -7.10 -16.04
CA LEU A 90 9.70 -7.94 -16.72
C LEU A 90 11.03 -7.18 -16.84
N LEU A 91 12.15 -7.83 -16.55
CA LEU A 91 13.48 -7.21 -16.70
C LEU A 91 13.76 -6.78 -18.14
N SER A 92 13.14 -7.45 -19.12
CA SER A 92 13.21 -7.07 -20.53
C SER A 92 12.52 -5.75 -20.87
N GLU A 93 11.60 -5.29 -20.01
CA GLU A 93 10.87 -4.01 -20.15
C GLU A 93 11.57 -2.87 -19.39
N VAL A 94 12.58 -3.19 -18.57
CA VAL A 94 13.32 -2.21 -17.79
C VAL A 94 14.32 -1.50 -18.70
N VAL A 95 14.09 -0.23 -18.96
CA VAL A 95 14.97 0.61 -19.78
C VAL A 95 16.14 1.15 -18.96
N GLU A 96 15.87 1.56 -17.72
CA GLU A 96 16.86 2.16 -16.84
C GLU A 96 16.49 1.92 -15.36
N VAL A 97 17.49 1.78 -14.51
CA VAL A 97 17.33 1.71 -13.05
C VAL A 97 18.07 2.89 -12.44
N VAL A 98 17.32 3.82 -11.86
CA VAL A 98 17.89 5.04 -11.26
C VAL A 98 17.57 5.07 -9.78
N ARG A 99 18.57 5.40 -8.99
CA ARG A 99 18.35 5.65 -7.57
C ARG A 99 17.67 7.00 -7.38
N ILE A 100 16.51 7.01 -6.75
CA ILE A 100 15.77 8.23 -6.43
C ILE A 100 15.90 8.57 -4.95
N SER A 101 15.80 9.85 -4.65
CA SER A 101 15.82 10.38 -3.29
C SER A 101 14.44 10.92 -2.88
N LYS A 102 14.25 11.17 -1.60
CA LYS A 102 13.03 11.79 -1.08
C LYS A 102 12.73 13.14 -1.76
N SER A 103 13.75 13.90 -2.14
CA SER A 103 13.59 15.17 -2.85
C SER A 103 12.99 15.01 -4.24
N ASP A 104 13.20 13.87 -4.90
CA ASP A 104 12.70 13.60 -6.26
C ASP A 104 11.20 13.31 -6.27
N ILE A 105 10.67 12.77 -5.17
CA ILE A 105 9.25 12.47 -4.98
C ILE A 105 8.51 13.54 -4.17
N ASN A 106 9.22 14.54 -3.69
CA ASN A 106 8.60 15.65 -2.95
C ASN A 106 7.63 16.43 -3.86
N GLY A 107 6.49 16.84 -3.30
CA GLY A 107 5.43 17.51 -4.07
C GLY A 107 4.64 16.58 -4.99
N SER A 108 4.78 15.26 -4.84
CA SER A 108 3.96 14.30 -5.58
C SER A 108 2.51 14.32 -5.09
N ILE A 109 1.60 14.34 -6.05
CA ILE A 109 0.15 14.25 -5.80
C ILE A 109 -0.28 12.81 -6.04
N LYS A 110 -0.97 12.25 -5.07
CA LYS A 110 -1.60 10.94 -5.20
C LYS A 110 -2.80 11.03 -6.14
N THR A 111 -2.80 10.24 -7.20
CA THR A 111 -3.92 10.13 -8.13
C THR A 111 -4.82 8.95 -7.79
N PHE A 112 -4.23 7.86 -7.24
CA PHE A 112 -4.97 6.68 -6.81
C PHE A 112 -4.14 5.87 -5.80
N GLY A 113 -4.78 5.34 -4.73
CA GLY A 113 -4.12 4.47 -3.77
C GLY A 113 -4.07 5.04 -2.35
N SER A 114 -3.06 4.64 -1.56
CA SER A 114 -2.85 5.06 -0.17
C SER A 114 -1.65 6.00 -0.03
N ASP A 115 -1.78 6.96 0.90
CA ASP A 115 -0.76 7.94 1.23
C ASP A 115 -0.44 7.87 2.73
N GLY A 116 0.21 6.77 3.13
CA GLY A 116 0.65 6.51 4.50
C GLY A 116 -0.13 5.45 5.27
N PHE A 117 -1.39 5.16 4.94
CA PHE A 117 -2.15 4.07 5.53
C PHE A 117 -1.71 2.74 4.89
N PHE A 118 -1.06 1.86 5.65
CA PHE A 118 -0.32 0.67 5.19
C PHE A 118 0.82 0.93 4.20
N GLY A 119 1.25 2.19 4.02
CA GLY A 119 2.33 2.59 3.14
C GLY A 119 1.90 3.59 2.06
N TYR A 120 2.86 4.02 1.27
CA TYR A 120 2.65 4.83 0.06
C TYR A 120 2.51 3.88 -1.12
N ILE A 121 1.27 3.60 -1.51
CA ILE A 121 0.97 2.54 -2.48
C ILE A 121 0.01 3.08 -3.52
N GLY A 122 0.36 2.96 -4.78
CA GLY A 122 -0.52 3.32 -5.88
C GLY A 122 0.10 4.22 -6.91
N ARG A 123 -0.73 5.05 -7.54
CA ARG A 123 -0.32 5.96 -8.62
C ARG A 123 -0.14 7.37 -8.09
N PHE A 124 0.99 7.95 -8.43
CA PHE A 124 1.39 9.31 -8.06
C PHE A 124 1.81 10.08 -9.30
N ARG A 125 1.82 11.39 -9.18
CA ARG A 125 2.28 12.30 -10.23
C ARG A 125 3.04 13.46 -9.62
N ASN A 126 4.18 13.82 -10.23
CA ASN A 126 4.86 15.09 -9.97
C ASN A 126 5.46 15.66 -11.25
N ASN A 127 6.01 16.88 -11.16
CA ASN A 127 6.57 17.57 -12.31
C ASN A 127 7.91 16.97 -12.77
N LYS A 128 8.62 16.23 -11.92
CA LYS A 128 9.95 15.67 -12.19
C LYS A 128 9.89 14.29 -12.82
N LEU A 129 9.03 13.42 -12.29
CA LEU A 129 8.92 12.01 -12.70
C LEU A 129 7.69 11.76 -13.60
N GLY A 130 6.80 12.74 -13.76
CA GLY A 130 5.53 12.52 -14.45
C GLY A 130 4.59 11.62 -13.66
N ASN A 131 3.90 10.70 -14.35
CA ASN A 131 3.05 9.69 -13.72
C ASN A 131 3.87 8.45 -13.38
N TYR A 132 3.80 7.97 -12.15
CA TYR A 132 4.52 6.78 -11.70
C TYR A 132 3.73 5.99 -10.66
N SER A 133 4.10 4.72 -10.49
CA SER A 133 3.58 3.87 -9.42
C SER A 133 4.59 3.78 -8.28
N MET A 134 4.11 3.85 -7.04
CA MET A 134 4.96 3.81 -5.86
C MET A 134 4.51 2.68 -4.92
N TYR A 135 5.48 1.97 -4.36
CA TYR A 135 5.30 0.93 -3.34
C TYR A 135 6.38 1.14 -2.28
N VAL A 136 6.11 1.98 -1.31
CA VAL A 136 7.09 2.43 -0.31
C VAL A 136 6.48 2.36 1.08
N THR A 137 7.22 1.78 2.01
CA THR A 137 6.89 1.70 3.44
C THR A 137 7.86 2.50 4.31
N ASP A 138 8.94 3.01 3.72
CA ASP A 138 9.89 3.91 4.37
C ASP A 138 10.45 4.92 3.36
N MET A 139 10.06 6.19 3.51
CA MET A 139 10.52 7.29 2.66
C MET A 139 12.00 7.66 2.85
N ASN A 140 12.65 7.16 3.89
CA ASN A 140 14.07 7.39 4.13
C ASN A 140 14.94 6.27 3.53
N ASN A 141 14.32 5.17 3.12
CA ASN A 141 14.97 3.97 2.58
C ASN A 141 14.33 3.60 1.22
N LEU A 142 14.49 4.47 0.25
CA LEU A 142 14.02 4.22 -1.12
C LEU A 142 15.02 3.30 -1.84
N ILE A 143 14.52 2.19 -2.37
CA ILE A 143 15.27 1.22 -3.18
C ILE A 143 14.76 1.29 -4.61
#